data_b5815f888e5a2773194529fb198f24ae
#
_entry.id   b5815f888e5a2773194529fb198f24ae
#
_cell.length_a   1.000
_cell.length_b   1.000
_cell.length_c   1.000
_cell.angle_alpha   90.00
_cell.angle_beta   90.00
_cell.angle_gamma   90.00
#
_symmetry.space_group_name_H-M   'P 1'
#
loop_
_entity.id
_entity.type
_entity.pdbx_description
1 polymer ?
#
loop_
_entity_poly.entity_id
_entity_poly.type
_entity_poly.pdbx_seq_one_letter_code
_entity_poly.pdbx_strand_id
1 'polypeptide(L)'
;MKQINLIYYSVFFLWYLLSLLPLRFLYFISDLLFYPLYYCIRYRRKIIRNNLSNSFPEKDLKEIVQIEKQFYSFFCDYIVETLKLFSISKKQLMRRMTFEGLDEIVENMNKKNKDFCFIYLGHYCNWEWIASLPYWISKDISCGQIYHPLYNQAFDKLFLRLRNQFGGECIPMKTTLRRI
;
A
#
# COMPACT_ATOMS: atom_id res chain seq x y z
N MET A 1 10.26 -21.40 -13.66
CA MET A 1 9.00 -21.52 -12.89
C MET A 1 9.18 -22.12 -11.48
N LYS A 2 9.83 -23.27 -11.28
CA LYS A 2 10.02 -23.88 -9.93
C LYS A 2 10.74 -22.95 -8.93
N GLN A 3 11.81 -22.27 -9.35
CA GLN A 3 12.59 -21.37 -8.50
C GLN A 3 11.80 -20.11 -8.06
N ILE A 4 10.99 -19.53 -8.95
CA ILE A 4 10.12 -18.40 -8.64
C ILE A 4 9.06 -18.80 -7.59
N ASN A 5 8.51 -20.01 -7.71
CA ASN A 5 7.56 -20.51 -6.75
C ASN A 5 8.18 -20.74 -5.37
N LEU A 6 9.41 -21.27 -5.31
CA LEU A 6 10.12 -21.47 -4.05
C LEU A 6 10.34 -20.14 -3.31
N ILE A 7 10.89 -19.13 -4.00
CA ILE A 7 11.09 -17.77 -3.44
C ILE A 7 9.75 -17.18 -2.98
N TYR A 8 8.71 -17.28 -3.83
CA TYR A 8 7.37 -16.80 -3.47
C TYR A 8 6.88 -17.43 -2.16
N TYR A 9 6.90 -18.76 -2.04
CA TYR A 9 6.38 -19.44 -0.84
C TYR A 9 7.22 -19.15 0.41
N SER A 10 8.55 -19.07 0.28
CA SER A 10 9.43 -18.74 1.40
C SER A 10 9.19 -17.32 1.92
N VAL A 11 9.14 -16.34 1.02
CA VAL A 11 8.87 -14.94 1.39
C VAL A 11 7.44 -14.78 1.92
N PHE A 12 6.45 -15.40 1.26
CA PHE A 12 5.06 -15.37 1.72
C PHE A 12 4.93 -15.95 3.13
N PHE A 13 5.54 -17.11 3.40
CA PHE A 13 5.47 -17.74 4.72
C PHE A 13 6.07 -16.84 5.80
N LEU A 14 7.26 -16.28 5.55
CA LEU A 14 7.90 -15.35 6.48
C LEU A 14 7.04 -14.11 6.72
N TRP A 15 6.51 -13.49 5.66
CA TRP A 15 5.68 -12.31 5.77
C TRP A 15 4.37 -12.61 6.49
N TYR A 16 3.76 -13.75 6.20
CA TYR A 16 2.55 -14.17 6.89
C TYR A 16 2.78 -14.39 8.38
N LEU A 17 3.86 -15.07 8.78
CA LEU A 17 4.22 -15.25 10.18
C LEU A 17 4.43 -13.90 10.90
N LEU A 18 5.18 -12.99 10.28
CA LEU A 18 5.37 -11.65 10.83
C LEU A 18 4.05 -10.88 10.94
N SER A 19 3.16 -11.02 9.96
CA SER A 19 1.86 -10.34 9.97
C SER A 19 0.96 -10.78 11.12
N LEU A 20 1.14 -11.97 11.68
CA LEU A 20 0.35 -12.46 12.83
C LEU A 20 0.63 -11.65 14.09
N LEU A 21 1.78 -11.01 14.20
CA LEU A 21 2.12 -10.20 15.35
C LEU A 21 1.13 -9.03 15.53
N PRO A 22 0.84 -8.63 16.78
CA PRO A 22 0.05 -7.43 17.05
C PRO A 22 0.70 -6.19 16.42
N LEU A 23 -0.12 -5.26 15.89
CA LEU A 23 0.40 -4.02 15.27
C LEU A 23 1.32 -3.22 16.18
N ARG A 24 1.05 -3.19 17.49
CA ARG A 24 1.94 -2.51 18.46
C ARG A 24 3.36 -3.07 18.43
N PHE A 25 3.48 -4.40 18.30
CA PHE A 25 4.78 -5.06 18.19
C PHE A 25 5.44 -4.82 16.82
N LEU A 26 4.64 -4.78 15.76
CA LEU A 26 5.12 -4.43 14.42
C LEU A 26 5.67 -2.99 14.36
N TYR A 27 5.03 -2.02 15.03
CA TYR A 27 5.57 -0.67 15.15
C TYR A 27 6.90 -0.62 15.94
N PHE A 28 7.04 -1.42 16.98
CA PHE A 28 8.33 -1.56 17.65
C PHE A 28 9.41 -2.12 16.70
N ILE A 29 9.07 -3.09 15.84
CA ILE A 29 9.98 -3.57 14.79
C ILE A 29 10.27 -2.44 13.78
N SER A 30 9.28 -1.65 13.41
CA SER A 30 9.44 -0.48 12.53
C SER A 30 10.47 0.51 13.08
N ASP A 31 10.36 0.87 14.36
CA ASP A 31 11.31 1.75 15.04
C ASP A 31 12.74 1.19 14.99
N LEU A 32 12.90 -0.12 15.18
CA LEU A 32 14.20 -0.78 15.07
C LEU A 32 14.72 -0.82 13.63
N LEU A 33 13.86 -1.01 12.65
CA LEU A 33 14.19 -1.02 11.21
C LEU A 33 14.69 0.34 10.71
N PHE A 34 14.25 1.42 11.33
CA PHE A 34 14.67 2.78 10.96
C PHE A 34 16.20 2.92 11.00
N TYR A 35 16.85 2.43 12.05
CA TYR A 35 18.30 2.62 12.25
C TYR A 35 19.13 2.00 11.13
N PRO A 36 19.04 0.67 10.83
CA PRO A 36 19.79 0.10 9.73
C PRO A 36 19.41 0.70 8.38
N LEU A 37 18.14 1.01 8.14
CA LEU A 37 17.69 1.55 6.86
C LEU A 37 18.24 2.95 6.61
N TYR A 38 18.21 3.81 7.62
CA TYR A 38 18.64 5.19 7.53
C TYR A 38 20.16 5.34 7.59
N TYR A 39 20.82 4.71 8.56
CA TYR A 39 22.23 4.93 8.82
C TYR A 39 23.17 3.99 8.05
N CYS A 40 22.81 2.70 7.90
CA CYS A 40 23.68 1.70 7.27
C CYS A 40 23.39 1.55 5.77
N ILE A 41 22.19 1.16 5.41
CA ILE A 41 21.79 0.88 4.01
C ILE A 41 21.65 2.17 3.21
N ARG A 42 21.17 3.24 3.83
CA ARG A 42 20.96 4.57 3.20
C ARG A 42 20.11 4.47 1.93
N TYR A 43 19.06 3.63 1.96
CA TYR A 43 18.23 3.30 0.82
C TYR A 43 17.72 4.57 0.11
N ARG A 44 18.15 4.79 -1.13
CA ARG A 44 17.78 5.93 -1.98
C ARG A 44 17.96 7.33 -1.34
N ARG A 45 18.80 7.47 -0.32
CA ARG A 45 18.91 8.69 0.50
C ARG A 45 19.21 9.94 -0.30
N LYS A 46 20.11 9.85 -1.31
CA LYS A 46 20.42 10.99 -2.19
C LYS A 46 19.18 11.47 -2.96
N ILE A 47 18.39 10.55 -3.49
CA ILE A 47 17.18 10.86 -4.26
C ILE A 47 16.14 11.53 -3.36
N ILE A 48 15.90 10.97 -2.17
CA ILE A 48 14.94 11.50 -1.19
C ILE A 48 15.35 12.90 -0.78
N ARG A 49 16.63 13.12 -0.43
CA ARG A 49 17.13 14.43 -0.06
C ARG A 49 17.00 15.47 -1.16
N ASN A 50 17.38 15.12 -2.40
CA ASN A 50 17.21 16.02 -3.54
C ASN A 50 15.74 16.38 -3.78
N ASN A 51 14.83 15.39 -3.70
CA ASN A 51 13.41 15.66 -3.84
C ASN A 51 12.88 16.58 -2.75
N LEU A 52 13.28 16.37 -1.49
CA LEU A 52 12.89 17.24 -0.37
C LEU A 52 13.45 18.67 -0.55
N SER A 53 14.73 18.82 -0.91
CA SER A 53 15.33 20.15 -1.14
C SER A 53 14.66 20.88 -2.30
N ASN A 54 14.24 20.18 -3.35
CA ASN A 54 13.52 20.78 -4.47
C ASN A 54 12.06 21.13 -4.13
N SER A 55 11.43 20.35 -3.23
CA SER A 55 10.04 20.59 -2.81
C SER A 55 9.92 21.68 -1.75
N PHE A 56 10.96 21.90 -0.97
CA PHE A 56 11.02 22.88 0.12
C PHE A 56 12.28 23.73 0.01
N PRO A 57 12.40 24.55 -1.06
CA PRO A 57 13.61 25.35 -1.31
C PRO A 57 13.87 26.43 -0.24
N GLU A 58 12.83 26.79 0.53
CA GLU A 58 12.89 27.75 1.62
C GLU A 58 13.50 27.17 2.92
N LYS A 59 13.63 25.83 3.02
CA LYS A 59 14.10 25.16 4.23
C LYS A 59 15.61 25.00 4.25
N ASP A 60 16.19 25.16 5.44
CA ASP A 60 17.61 24.89 5.63
C ASP A 60 17.93 23.38 5.62
N LEU A 61 19.21 23.04 5.55
CA LEU A 61 19.65 21.65 5.49
C LEU A 61 19.25 20.85 6.74
N LYS A 62 19.18 21.50 7.91
CA LYS A 62 18.81 20.82 9.17
C LYS A 62 17.34 20.41 9.14
N GLU A 63 16.47 21.30 8.68
CA GLU A 63 15.04 21.03 8.50
C GLU A 63 14.82 19.93 7.46
N ILE A 64 15.51 19.99 6.32
CA ILE A 64 15.45 18.93 5.28
C ILE A 64 15.87 17.57 5.84
N VAL A 65 16.95 17.51 6.64
CA VAL A 65 17.39 16.26 7.30
C VAL A 65 16.36 15.75 8.32
N GLN A 66 15.68 16.65 9.02
CA GLN A 66 14.61 16.28 9.94
C GLN A 66 13.43 15.66 9.20
N ILE A 67 12.97 16.29 8.13
CA ILE A 67 11.89 15.75 7.27
C ILE A 67 12.31 14.42 6.65
N GLU A 68 13.57 14.31 6.18
CA GLU A 68 14.11 13.04 5.66
C GLU A 68 14.02 11.91 6.71
N LYS A 69 14.37 12.16 7.98
CA LYS A 69 14.26 11.17 9.05
C LYS A 69 12.80 10.78 9.32
N GLN A 70 11.88 11.75 9.34
CA GLN A 70 10.44 11.49 9.47
C GLN A 70 9.92 10.63 8.31
N PHE A 71 10.36 10.91 7.08
CA PHE A 71 10.02 10.08 5.93
C PHE A 71 10.50 8.63 6.09
N TYR A 72 11.72 8.38 6.59
CA TYR A 72 12.21 7.02 6.81
C TYR A 72 11.48 6.30 7.94
N SER A 73 11.13 7.01 9.02
CA SER A 73 10.29 6.45 10.08
C SER A 73 8.93 6.03 9.51
N PHE A 74 8.26 6.92 8.80
CA PHE A 74 7.01 6.62 8.10
C PHE A 74 7.16 5.46 7.10
N PHE A 75 8.26 5.40 6.35
CA PHE A 75 8.50 4.32 5.38
C PHE A 75 8.65 2.95 6.06
N CYS A 76 9.27 2.90 7.25
CA CYS A 76 9.31 1.68 8.05
C CYS A 76 7.92 1.28 8.55
N ASP A 77 7.10 2.24 9.00
CA ASP A 77 5.70 1.99 9.37
C ASP A 77 4.89 1.46 8.18
N TYR A 78 5.03 2.08 7.01
CA TYR A 78 4.41 1.60 5.77
C TYR A 78 4.73 0.13 5.47
N ILE A 79 5.99 -0.28 5.66
CA ILE A 79 6.41 -1.68 5.43
C ILE A 79 5.66 -2.63 6.38
N VAL A 80 5.67 -2.36 7.69
CA VAL A 80 5.05 -3.26 8.67
C VAL A 80 3.52 -3.26 8.61
N GLU A 81 2.92 -2.14 8.27
CA GLU A 81 1.48 -2.03 8.04
C GLU A 81 1.04 -2.79 6.78
N THR A 82 1.84 -2.72 5.71
CA THR A 82 1.61 -3.51 4.49
C THR A 82 1.74 -5.00 4.77
N LEU A 83 2.74 -5.42 5.56
CA LEU A 83 2.84 -6.81 6.03
C LEU A 83 1.60 -7.22 6.82
N LYS A 84 1.08 -6.36 7.70
CA LYS A 84 -0.09 -6.64 8.52
C LYS A 84 -1.33 -6.93 7.69
N LEU A 85 -1.46 -6.39 6.51
CA LEU A 85 -2.61 -6.65 5.63
C LEU A 85 -2.81 -8.15 5.35
N PHE A 86 -1.77 -8.98 5.35
CA PHE A 86 -1.91 -10.43 5.13
C PHE A 86 -2.76 -11.16 6.17
N SER A 87 -2.82 -10.66 7.41
CA SER A 87 -3.53 -11.32 8.53
C SER A 87 -4.51 -10.42 9.25
N ILE A 88 -4.71 -9.18 8.80
CA ILE A 88 -5.62 -8.26 9.45
C ILE A 88 -7.07 -8.74 9.29
N SER A 89 -7.83 -8.77 10.38
CA SER A 89 -9.25 -9.09 10.29
C SER A 89 -10.05 -7.90 9.75
N LYS A 90 -11.18 -8.18 9.09
CA LYS A 90 -12.10 -7.14 8.62
C LYS A 90 -12.44 -6.13 9.72
N LYS A 91 -12.75 -6.59 10.93
CA LYS A 91 -13.07 -5.75 12.09
C LYS A 91 -11.92 -4.82 12.49
N GLN A 92 -10.69 -5.33 12.49
CA GLN A 92 -9.50 -4.52 12.81
C GLN A 92 -9.22 -3.48 11.72
N LEU A 93 -9.37 -3.86 10.46
CA LEU A 93 -9.16 -2.99 9.32
C LEU A 93 -10.17 -1.86 9.31
N MET A 94 -11.47 -2.15 9.43
CA MET A 94 -12.55 -1.15 9.46
C MET A 94 -12.50 -0.19 10.66
N ARG A 95 -11.80 -0.54 11.72
CA ARG A 95 -11.54 0.40 12.85
C ARG A 95 -10.43 1.40 12.57
N ARG A 96 -9.56 1.12 11.58
CA ARG A 96 -8.34 1.89 11.31
C ARG A 96 -8.41 2.70 10.04
N MET A 97 -9.26 2.31 9.13
CA MET A 97 -9.48 2.99 7.88
C MET A 97 -10.97 3.26 7.71
N THR A 98 -11.29 4.45 7.28
CA THR A 98 -12.65 4.89 6.94
C THR A 98 -12.62 5.52 5.55
N PHE A 99 -13.74 5.44 4.86
CA PHE A 99 -13.94 6.15 3.59
C PHE A 99 -15.12 7.09 3.78
N GLU A 100 -14.91 8.35 3.48
CA GLU A 100 -15.95 9.38 3.50
C GLU A 100 -16.42 9.66 2.08
N GLY A 101 -17.69 9.99 1.90
CA GLY A 101 -18.27 10.35 0.60
C GLY A 101 -18.58 9.19 -0.34
N LEU A 102 -18.43 7.92 0.07
CA LEU A 102 -18.74 6.77 -0.80
C LEU A 102 -20.22 6.74 -1.20
N ASP A 103 -21.12 7.04 -0.29
CA ASP A 103 -22.57 7.05 -0.54
C ASP A 103 -22.91 8.11 -1.59
N GLU A 104 -22.28 9.29 -1.54
CA GLU A 104 -22.44 10.34 -2.54
C GLU A 104 -21.97 9.92 -3.94
N ILE A 105 -20.86 9.16 -4.00
CA ILE A 105 -20.36 8.60 -5.28
C ILE A 105 -21.39 7.65 -5.87
N VAL A 106 -21.88 6.70 -5.08
CA VAL A 106 -22.88 5.71 -5.52
C VAL A 106 -24.19 6.40 -5.93
N GLU A 107 -24.65 7.37 -5.14
CA GLU A 107 -25.85 8.13 -5.46
C GLU A 107 -25.70 8.92 -6.78
N ASN A 108 -24.55 9.56 -6.99
CA ASN A 108 -24.24 10.28 -8.22
C ASN A 108 -24.16 9.35 -9.44
N MET A 109 -23.60 8.15 -9.29
CA MET A 109 -23.61 7.13 -10.35
C MET A 109 -25.04 6.76 -10.74
N ASN A 110 -25.88 6.47 -9.75
CA ASN A 110 -27.28 6.11 -9.97
C ASN A 110 -28.08 7.25 -10.63
N LYS A 111 -27.96 8.50 -10.10
CA LYS A 111 -28.63 9.68 -10.65
C LYS A 111 -28.23 9.96 -12.10
N LYS A 112 -26.97 9.70 -12.46
CA LYS A 112 -26.45 9.92 -13.81
C LYS A 112 -26.54 8.69 -14.71
N ASN A 113 -27.14 7.61 -14.24
CA ASN A 113 -27.22 6.33 -14.91
C ASN A 113 -25.87 5.88 -15.47
N LYS A 114 -24.83 5.84 -14.57
CA LYS A 114 -23.47 5.43 -14.90
C LYS A 114 -23.13 4.09 -14.30
N ASP A 115 -22.57 3.20 -15.12
CA ASP A 115 -22.22 1.84 -14.71
C ASP A 115 -20.87 1.77 -14.00
N PHE A 116 -20.03 2.81 -14.10
CA PHE A 116 -18.69 2.82 -13.49
C PHE A 116 -18.24 4.23 -13.08
N CYS A 117 -17.26 4.24 -12.16
CA CYS A 117 -16.58 5.42 -11.68
C CYS A 117 -15.08 5.15 -11.61
N PHE A 118 -14.25 6.11 -12.00
CA PHE A 118 -12.80 6.07 -11.80
C PHE A 118 -12.41 6.87 -10.56
N ILE A 119 -11.69 6.22 -9.65
CA ILE A 119 -11.11 6.86 -8.47
C ILE A 119 -9.62 7.01 -8.71
N TYR A 120 -9.13 8.26 -8.73
CA TYR A 120 -7.71 8.58 -8.86
C TYR A 120 -7.12 8.84 -7.48
N LEU A 121 -6.02 8.16 -7.16
CA LEU A 121 -5.37 8.23 -5.86
C LEU A 121 -3.93 8.67 -6.01
N GLY A 122 -3.50 9.57 -5.11
CA GLY A 122 -2.08 9.82 -4.89
C GLY A 122 -1.45 8.76 -4.00
N HIS A 123 -0.13 8.56 -4.13
CA HIS A 123 0.65 7.73 -3.19
C HIS A 123 0.88 8.52 -1.89
N TYR A 124 -0.18 8.71 -1.11
CA TYR A 124 -0.17 9.42 0.16
C TYR A 124 -0.44 8.44 1.30
N CYS A 125 0.30 8.57 2.38
CA CYS A 125 0.24 7.62 3.50
C CYS A 125 0.37 6.16 3.05
N ASN A 126 -0.30 5.22 3.71
CA ASN A 126 -0.31 3.81 3.32
C ASN A 126 -1.45 3.51 2.34
N TRP A 127 -1.24 3.84 1.07
CA TRP A 127 -2.21 3.62 -0.02
C TRP A 127 -2.55 2.14 -0.28
N GLU A 128 -1.75 1.18 0.21
CA GLU A 128 -2.07 -0.25 0.04
C GLU A 128 -3.38 -0.64 0.73
N TRP A 129 -3.76 0.10 1.78
CA TRP A 129 -5.01 -0.17 2.50
C TRP A 129 -6.27 0.13 1.68
N ILE A 130 -6.16 0.91 0.59
CA ILE A 130 -7.28 1.17 -0.35
C ILE A 130 -7.81 -0.13 -0.96
N ALA A 131 -6.98 -1.18 -1.05
CA ALA A 131 -7.40 -2.49 -1.51
C ALA A 131 -8.60 -3.06 -0.75
N SER A 132 -8.85 -2.55 0.46
CA SER A 132 -9.97 -2.95 1.32
C SER A 132 -11.28 -2.24 1.02
N LEU A 133 -11.33 -1.29 0.09
CA LEU A 133 -12.54 -0.56 -0.31
C LEU A 133 -13.79 -1.44 -0.48
N PRO A 134 -13.71 -2.68 -1.03
CA PRO A 134 -14.87 -3.55 -1.15
C PRO A 134 -15.59 -3.88 0.17
N TYR A 135 -14.99 -3.60 1.32
CA TYR A 135 -15.64 -3.81 2.62
C TYR A 135 -16.66 -2.73 3.00
N TRP A 136 -16.63 -1.56 2.32
CA TRP A 136 -17.49 -0.39 2.61
C TRP A 136 -18.55 -0.13 1.54
N ILE A 137 -18.51 -0.86 0.43
CA ILE A 137 -19.49 -0.70 -0.65
C ILE A 137 -20.39 -1.94 -0.76
N SER A 138 -21.50 -1.79 -1.48
CA SER A 138 -22.39 -2.93 -1.77
C SER A 138 -21.66 -4.02 -2.55
N LYS A 139 -22.02 -5.28 -2.29
CA LYS A 139 -21.47 -6.44 -2.99
C LYS A 139 -21.79 -6.46 -4.49
N ASP A 140 -22.79 -5.70 -4.90
CA ASP A 140 -23.19 -5.59 -6.31
C ASP A 140 -22.23 -4.70 -7.11
N ILE A 141 -21.36 -3.94 -6.40
CA ILE A 141 -20.37 -3.07 -7.03
C ILE A 141 -19.00 -3.78 -7.02
N SER A 142 -18.48 -4.01 -8.21
CA SER A 142 -17.14 -4.58 -8.39
C SER A 142 -16.06 -3.52 -8.28
N CYS A 143 -14.99 -3.80 -7.54
CA CYS A 143 -13.81 -2.95 -7.42
C CYS A 143 -12.65 -3.48 -8.23
N GLY A 144 -12.16 -2.69 -9.18
CA GLY A 144 -10.95 -2.96 -9.92
C GLY A 144 -9.80 -2.03 -9.52
N GLN A 145 -8.60 -2.57 -9.29
CA GLN A 145 -7.38 -1.79 -9.05
C GLN A 145 -6.46 -1.90 -10.26
N ILE A 146 -6.27 -0.80 -10.98
CA ILE A 146 -5.30 -0.75 -12.07
C ILE A 146 -3.91 -0.69 -11.47
N TYR A 147 -3.04 -1.63 -11.83
CA TYR A 147 -1.69 -1.70 -11.31
C TYR A 147 -0.63 -1.91 -12.40
N HIS A 148 0.59 -1.48 -12.13
CA HIS A 148 1.74 -1.81 -12.95
C HIS A 148 2.40 -3.09 -12.41
N PRO A 149 2.50 -4.20 -13.21
CA PRO A 149 3.16 -5.42 -12.77
C PRO A 149 4.60 -5.17 -12.34
N LEU A 150 5.00 -5.80 -11.23
CA LEU A 150 6.34 -5.68 -10.71
C LEU A 150 7.33 -6.50 -11.53
N TYR A 151 8.55 -5.99 -11.69
CA TYR A 151 9.61 -6.71 -12.40
C TYR A 151 9.92 -8.08 -11.77
N ASN A 152 9.96 -8.14 -10.44
CA ASN A 152 10.14 -9.40 -9.73
C ASN A 152 8.80 -10.14 -9.61
N GLN A 153 8.67 -11.24 -10.36
CA GLN A 153 7.45 -12.03 -10.44
C GLN A 153 6.99 -12.64 -9.10
N ALA A 154 7.92 -12.94 -8.18
CA ALA A 154 7.56 -13.47 -6.86
C ALA A 154 6.88 -12.38 -6.00
N PHE A 155 7.44 -11.17 -6.00
CA PHE A 155 6.83 -10.02 -5.33
C PHE A 155 5.52 -9.60 -6.01
N ASP A 156 5.44 -9.65 -7.33
CA ASP A 156 4.21 -9.37 -8.07
C ASP A 156 3.07 -10.28 -7.59
N LYS A 157 3.30 -11.59 -7.52
CA LYS A 157 2.33 -12.56 -6.98
C LYS A 157 1.96 -12.28 -5.52
N LEU A 158 2.92 -11.84 -4.69
CA LEU A 158 2.66 -11.49 -3.29
C LEU A 158 1.71 -10.30 -3.18
N PHE A 159 1.99 -9.22 -3.90
CA PHE A 159 1.15 -8.03 -3.89
C PHE A 159 -0.23 -8.26 -4.51
N LEU A 160 -0.32 -9.07 -5.59
CA LEU A 160 -1.61 -9.49 -6.15
C LEU A 160 -2.45 -10.24 -5.11
N ARG A 161 -1.84 -11.19 -4.40
CA ARG A 161 -2.54 -11.92 -3.33
C ARG A 161 -3.00 -10.99 -2.21
N LEU A 162 -2.12 -10.06 -1.78
CA LEU A 162 -2.42 -9.09 -0.74
C LEU A 162 -3.59 -8.18 -1.13
N ARG A 163 -3.64 -7.70 -2.36
CA ARG A 163 -4.68 -6.77 -2.81
C ARG A 163 -6.00 -7.46 -3.11
N ASN A 164 -5.97 -8.65 -3.73
CA ASN A 164 -7.19 -9.37 -4.13
C ASN A 164 -7.94 -10.02 -2.94
N GLN A 165 -7.31 -10.19 -1.78
CA GLN A 165 -7.95 -10.87 -0.62
C GLN A 165 -9.15 -10.12 -0.03
N PHE A 166 -9.31 -8.85 -0.34
CA PHE A 166 -10.39 -8.01 0.18
C PHE A 166 -11.64 -7.97 -0.71
N GLY A 167 -11.64 -8.75 -1.80
CA GLY A 167 -12.77 -8.85 -2.73
C GLY A 167 -12.69 -7.94 -3.96
N GLY A 168 -11.62 -7.16 -4.10
CA GLY A 168 -11.30 -6.43 -5.33
C GLY A 168 -10.49 -7.27 -6.32
N GLU A 169 -10.36 -6.80 -7.54
CA GLU A 169 -9.55 -7.42 -8.59
C GLU A 169 -8.42 -6.49 -9.03
N CYS A 170 -7.19 -7.01 -9.14
CA CYS A 170 -6.07 -6.28 -9.73
C CYS A 170 -6.08 -6.42 -11.26
N ILE A 171 -6.16 -5.30 -11.96
CA ILE A 171 -6.19 -5.23 -13.44
C ILE A 171 -4.83 -4.71 -13.93
N PRO A 172 -4.04 -5.50 -14.69
CA PRO A 172 -2.79 -5.02 -15.24
C PRO A 172 -3.00 -3.84 -16.19
N MET A 173 -2.23 -2.78 -16.05
CA MET A 173 -2.37 -1.54 -16.84
C MET A 173 -2.42 -1.80 -18.36
N LYS A 174 -1.65 -2.77 -18.87
CA LYS A 174 -1.63 -3.10 -20.30
C LYS A 174 -2.94 -3.72 -20.83
N THR A 175 -3.76 -4.27 -19.96
CA THR A 175 -5.01 -4.96 -20.34
C THR A 175 -6.26 -4.18 -19.95
N THR A 176 -6.11 -3.04 -19.29
CA THR A 176 -7.21 -2.23 -18.78
C THR A 176 -8.24 -1.87 -19.84
N LEU A 177 -7.80 -1.33 -20.99
CA LEU A 177 -8.71 -0.93 -22.09
C LEU A 177 -9.53 -2.06 -22.72
N ARG A 178 -9.16 -3.33 -22.47
CA ARG A 178 -9.94 -4.48 -22.97
C ARG A 178 -10.89 -5.02 -21.91
N ARG A 179 -10.77 -4.54 -20.69
CA ARG A 179 -11.45 -5.11 -19.55
C ARG A 179 -12.48 -4.15 -18.91
N ILE A 180 -12.35 -2.87 -19.20
CA ILE A 180 -13.29 -1.78 -18.95
C ILE A 180 -13.93 -1.37 -20.26
#